data_9faa7551e99e77d737bfa3003ebb5e53
#
_entry.id   9faa7551e99e77d737bfa3003ebb5e53
#
_cell.length_a   1.000
_cell.length_b   1.000
_cell.length_c   1.000
_cell.angle_alpha   90.00
_cell.angle_beta   90.00
_cell.angle_gamma   90.00
#
_symmetry.space_group_name_H-M   'P 1'
#
loop_
_entity.id
_entity.type
_entity.pdbx_description
1 polymer ?
#
loop_
_entity_poly.entity_id
_entity_poly.type
_entity_poly.pdbx_seq_one_letter_code
_entity_poly.pdbx_strand_id
1 'polypeptide(L)'
;MFVLDTNVVSELRHGKPNQSPEVRAWAAAHPASRLYLSAITILELELGIQSLERRIPPQGSALRLWLAGVRAAFASRILPFTDNTAPVCASLHIPDPWSERDAMIAATAMEHRFTVVTRNTADFAGTGVALVNPWGA
;
A
#
# COMPACT_ATOMS: atom_id res chain seq x y z
N MET A 1 -4.55 -2.08 13.72
CA MET A 1 -4.86 -2.37 12.33
C MET A 1 -3.80 -1.79 11.42
N PHE A 2 -3.69 -2.29 10.20
CA PHE A 2 -2.55 -2.05 9.34
C PHE A 2 -3.00 -1.57 7.96
N VAL A 3 -2.28 -0.60 7.39
CA VAL A 3 -2.40 -0.22 5.99
C VAL A 3 -1.17 -0.76 5.26
N LEU A 4 -1.37 -1.65 4.31
CA LEU A 4 -0.29 -2.24 3.54
C LEU A 4 0.13 -1.28 2.43
N ASP A 5 1.43 -0.90 2.42
CA ASP A 5 1.98 -0.13 1.33
C ASP A 5 2.03 -0.98 0.05
N THR A 6 2.12 -0.32 -1.09
CA THR A 6 2.09 -0.96 -2.41
C THR A 6 3.15 -2.06 -2.54
N ASN A 7 4.36 -1.83 -2.01
CA ASN A 7 5.43 -2.84 -2.09
C ASN A 7 5.09 -4.13 -1.34
N VAL A 8 4.33 -4.05 -0.25
CA VAL A 8 3.88 -5.22 0.51
C VAL A 8 2.82 -6.00 -0.27
N VAL A 9 1.85 -5.29 -0.85
CA VAL A 9 0.80 -5.93 -1.68
C VAL A 9 1.42 -6.66 -2.86
N SER A 10 2.37 -6.02 -3.55
CA SER A 10 3.09 -6.62 -4.67
C SER A 10 3.91 -7.84 -4.24
N GLU A 11 4.55 -7.79 -3.07
CA GLU A 11 5.33 -8.90 -2.53
C GLU A 11 4.47 -10.12 -2.25
N LEU A 12 3.22 -9.92 -1.85
CA LEU A 12 2.30 -11.00 -1.51
C LEU A 12 1.62 -11.64 -2.74
N ARG A 13 1.93 -11.14 -3.95
CA ARG A 13 1.35 -11.69 -5.18
C ARG A 13 1.81 -13.13 -5.39
N HIS A 14 0.86 -14.04 -5.58
CA HIS A 14 1.15 -15.45 -5.90
C HIS A 14 1.98 -15.56 -7.17
N GLY A 15 3.04 -16.38 -7.11
CA GLY A 15 3.92 -16.62 -8.25
C GLY A 15 4.97 -15.53 -8.49
N LYS A 16 5.05 -14.51 -7.63
CA LYS A 16 6.12 -13.52 -7.71
C LYS A 16 7.48 -14.20 -7.50
N PRO A 17 8.46 -13.99 -8.40
CA PRO A 17 9.80 -14.55 -8.21
C PRO A 17 10.48 -13.95 -6.98
N ASN A 18 11.30 -14.75 -6.29
CA ASN A 18 12.09 -14.34 -5.13
C ASN A 18 11.26 -13.72 -4.00
N GLN A 19 10.09 -14.27 -3.75
CA GLN A 19 9.17 -13.81 -2.72
C GLN A 19 9.80 -13.95 -1.33
N SER A 20 9.69 -12.90 -0.50
CA SER A 20 10.21 -12.90 0.86
C SER A 20 9.39 -13.81 1.76
N PRO A 21 9.99 -14.85 2.37
CA PRO A 21 9.27 -15.68 3.32
C PRO A 21 8.88 -14.92 4.60
N GLU A 22 9.66 -13.92 4.99
CA GLU A 22 9.36 -13.09 6.17
C GLU A 22 8.07 -12.28 5.98
N VAL A 23 7.89 -11.70 4.81
CA VAL A 23 6.68 -10.92 4.49
C VAL A 23 5.45 -11.83 4.47
N ARG A 24 5.57 -13.00 3.86
CA ARG A 24 4.49 -13.99 3.83
C ARG A 24 4.12 -14.46 5.24
N ALA A 25 5.11 -14.74 6.07
CA ALA A 25 4.91 -15.14 7.45
C ALA A 25 4.24 -14.03 8.27
N TRP A 26 4.67 -12.78 8.07
CA TRP A 26 4.05 -11.64 8.74
C TRP A 26 2.57 -11.52 8.38
N ALA A 27 2.25 -11.59 7.10
CA ALA A 27 0.87 -11.48 6.62
C ALA A 27 0.00 -12.63 7.13
N ALA A 28 0.53 -13.86 7.14
CA ALA A 28 -0.18 -15.03 7.63
C ALA A 28 -0.43 -15.00 9.14
N ALA A 29 0.38 -14.25 9.89
CA ALA A 29 0.25 -14.13 11.34
C ALA A 29 -0.88 -13.17 11.76
N HIS A 30 -1.47 -12.42 10.82
CA HIS A 30 -2.50 -11.44 11.12
C HIS A 30 -3.82 -11.81 10.44
N PRO A 31 -4.97 -11.63 11.13
CA PRO A 31 -6.28 -11.84 10.50
C PRO A 31 -6.47 -10.87 9.32
N ALA A 32 -7.06 -11.35 8.23
CA ALA A 32 -7.33 -10.52 7.05
C ALA A 32 -8.14 -9.26 7.42
N SER A 33 -9.05 -9.37 8.38
CA SER A 33 -9.89 -8.25 8.85
C SER A 33 -9.09 -7.09 9.45
N ARG A 34 -7.82 -7.27 9.77
CA ARG A 34 -6.95 -6.23 10.32
C ARG A 34 -6.05 -5.58 9.26
N LEU A 35 -6.10 -6.08 8.03
CA LEU A 35 -5.28 -5.61 6.92
C LEU A 35 -6.11 -4.76 5.97
N TYR A 36 -5.66 -3.55 5.71
CA TYR A 36 -6.35 -2.55 4.89
C TYR A 36 -5.43 -2.07 3.78
N LEU A 37 -6.02 -1.54 2.72
CA LEU A 37 -5.30 -0.82 1.66
C LEU A 37 -5.77 0.62 1.62
N SER A 38 -4.91 1.49 1.06
CA SER A 38 -5.29 2.85 0.67
C SER A 38 -5.76 2.85 -0.79
N ALA A 39 -6.69 3.73 -1.12
CA ALA A 39 -7.06 4.00 -2.50
C ALA A 39 -5.85 4.43 -3.34
N ILE A 40 -4.84 5.05 -2.72
CA ILE A 40 -3.60 5.45 -3.41
C ILE A 40 -2.81 4.21 -3.84
N THR A 41 -2.81 3.14 -3.06
CA THR A 41 -2.20 1.87 -3.47
C THR A 41 -2.89 1.31 -4.72
N ILE A 42 -4.22 1.39 -4.79
CA ILE A 42 -4.96 1.00 -6.00
C ILE A 42 -4.52 1.85 -7.20
N LEU A 43 -4.38 3.17 -7.01
CA LEU A 43 -3.87 4.07 -8.04
C LEU A 43 -2.48 3.64 -8.53
N GLU A 44 -1.55 3.35 -7.62
CA GLU A 44 -0.19 2.96 -7.98
C GLU A 44 -0.16 1.63 -8.73
N LEU A 45 -0.93 0.65 -8.29
CA LEU A 45 -1.04 -0.64 -8.97
C LEU A 45 -1.66 -0.48 -10.36
N GLU A 46 -2.69 0.36 -10.50
CA GLU A 46 -3.32 0.65 -11.79
C GLU A 46 -2.35 1.32 -12.75
N LEU A 47 -1.55 2.29 -12.28
CA LEU A 47 -0.54 2.93 -13.11
C LEU A 47 0.44 1.92 -13.67
N GLY A 48 0.93 1.02 -12.85
CA GLY A 48 1.85 -0.04 -13.29
C GLY A 48 1.21 -0.99 -14.29
N ILE A 49 -0.02 -1.43 -14.01
CA ILE A 49 -0.75 -2.38 -14.86
C ILE A 49 -1.11 -1.76 -16.20
N GLN A 50 -1.66 -0.55 -16.20
CA GLN A 50 -2.02 0.15 -17.45
C GLN A 50 -0.81 0.40 -18.34
N SER A 51 0.33 0.71 -17.73
CA SER A 51 1.60 0.86 -18.46
C SER A 51 2.00 -0.46 -19.13
N LEU A 52 1.87 -1.60 -18.44
CA LEU A 52 2.18 -2.91 -19.01
C LEU A 52 1.16 -3.36 -20.05
N GLU A 53 -0.12 -3.06 -19.85
CA GLU A 53 -1.16 -3.35 -20.83
C GLU A 53 -0.86 -2.68 -22.17
N ARG A 54 -0.26 -1.49 -22.12
CA ARG A 54 0.13 -0.75 -23.32
C ARG A 54 1.39 -1.32 -23.96
N ARG A 55 2.41 -1.71 -23.17
CA ARG A 55 3.73 -2.12 -23.65
C ARG A 55 3.84 -3.62 -23.91
N ILE A 56 3.31 -4.43 -22.99
CA ILE A 56 3.39 -5.90 -23.01
C ILE A 56 2.03 -6.45 -22.60
N PRO A 57 1.04 -6.45 -23.52
CA PRO A 57 -0.35 -6.82 -23.20
C PRO A 57 -0.54 -8.13 -22.43
N PRO A 58 0.19 -9.24 -22.75
CA PRO A 58 -0.01 -10.48 -21.98
C PRO A 58 0.36 -10.34 -20.49
N GLN A 59 1.41 -9.60 -20.17
CA GLN A 59 1.80 -9.36 -18.77
C GLN A 59 0.79 -8.46 -18.08
N GLY A 60 0.32 -7.43 -18.77
CA GLY A 60 -0.72 -6.53 -18.26
C GLY A 60 -2.00 -7.28 -17.94
N SER A 61 -2.43 -8.19 -18.81
CA SER A 61 -3.65 -8.98 -18.60
C SER A 61 -3.55 -9.85 -17.35
N ALA A 62 -2.40 -10.50 -17.12
CA ALA A 62 -2.19 -11.34 -15.95
C ALA A 62 -2.27 -10.53 -14.66
N LEU A 63 -1.63 -9.37 -14.63
CA LEU A 63 -1.64 -8.48 -13.45
C LEU A 63 -3.02 -7.85 -13.26
N ARG A 64 -3.76 -7.58 -14.33
CA ARG A 64 -5.14 -7.11 -14.25
C ARG A 64 -6.03 -8.09 -13.50
N LEU A 65 -5.93 -9.38 -13.81
CA LEU A 65 -6.66 -10.41 -13.09
C LEU A 65 -6.26 -10.48 -11.61
N TRP A 66 -4.97 -10.38 -11.33
CA TRP A 66 -4.48 -10.35 -9.97
C TRP A 66 -5.05 -9.16 -9.18
N LEU A 67 -5.04 -7.96 -9.75
CA LEU A 67 -5.58 -6.78 -9.08
C LEU A 67 -7.09 -6.91 -8.83
N ALA A 68 -7.83 -7.47 -9.77
CA ALA A 68 -9.26 -7.74 -9.56
C ALA A 68 -9.48 -8.62 -8.33
N GLY A 69 -8.65 -9.64 -8.14
CA GLY A 69 -8.68 -10.50 -6.95
C GLY A 69 -8.33 -9.75 -5.67
N VAL A 70 -7.34 -8.87 -5.71
CA VAL A 70 -6.96 -8.01 -4.57
C VAL A 70 -8.13 -7.10 -4.18
N ARG A 71 -8.74 -6.44 -5.15
CA ARG A 71 -9.88 -5.54 -4.88
C ARG A 71 -11.07 -6.28 -4.30
N ALA A 72 -11.32 -7.50 -4.77
CA ALA A 72 -12.40 -8.33 -4.21
C ALA A 72 -12.09 -8.75 -2.76
N ALA A 73 -10.86 -9.18 -2.51
CA ALA A 73 -10.44 -9.61 -1.17
C ALA A 73 -10.48 -8.47 -0.14
N PHE A 74 -10.20 -7.24 -0.55
CA PHE A 74 -10.17 -6.06 0.32
C PHE A 74 -11.40 -5.16 0.15
N ALA A 75 -12.50 -5.63 -0.43
CA ALA A 75 -13.62 -4.79 -0.88
C ALA A 75 -14.15 -3.83 0.18
N SER A 76 -14.21 -4.25 1.45
CA SER A 76 -14.68 -3.40 2.56
C SER A 76 -13.53 -2.74 3.33
N ARG A 77 -12.30 -2.94 2.89
CA ARG A 77 -11.09 -2.50 3.61
C ARG A 77 -10.14 -1.71 2.72
N ILE A 78 -10.66 -0.99 1.74
CA ILE A 78 -9.91 -0.02 0.95
C ILE A 78 -10.32 1.36 1.44
N LEU A 79 -9.37 2.06 2.07
CA LEU A 79 -9.61 3.36 2.69
C LEU A 79 -9.54 4.46 1.64
N PRO A 80 -10.56 5.33 1.54
CA PRO A 80 -10.56 6.42 0.58
C PRO A 80 -9.69 7.58 1.03
N PHE A 81 -9.26 8.39 0.08
CA PHE A 81 -8.69 9.72 0.36
C PHE A 81 -9.83 10.73 0.27
N THR A 82 -10.24 11.29 1.39
CA THR A 82 -11.40 12.18 1.46
C THR A 82 -10.99 13.61 1.79
N ASP A 83 -11.98 14.50 1.85
CA ASP A 83 -11.80 15.86 2.33
C ASP A 83 -11.31 15.92 3.79
N ASN A 84 -11.58 14.89 4.58
CA ASN A 84 -11.04 14.78 5.95
C ASN A 84 -9.58 14.31 5.97
N THR A 85 -9.15 13.55 4.98
CA THR A 85 -7.76 13.12 4.83
C THR A 85 -6.87 14.27 4.35
N ALA A 86 -7.42 15.15 3.54
CA ALA A 86 -6.66 16.22 2.88
C ALA A 86 -5.91 17.14 3.86
N PRO A 87 -6.51 17.65 4.96
CA PRO A 87 -5.78 18.48 5.92
C PRO A 87 -4.64 17.74 6.62
N VAL A 88 -4.83 16.46 6.94
CA VAL A 88 -3.78 15.62 7.54
C VAL A 88 -2.61 15.49 6.57
N CYS A 89 -2.90 15.21 5.30
CA CYS A 89 -1.89 15.12 4.26
C CYS A 89 -1.15 16.45 4.06
N ALA A 90 -1.88 17.55 3.99
CA ALA A 90 -1.30 18.87 3.83
C ALA A 90 -0.28 19.19 4.92
N SER A 91 -0.59 18.87 6.17
CA SER A 91 0.31 19.14 7.30
C SER A 91 1.62 18.36 7.23
N LEU A 92 1.63 17.20 6.58
CA LEU A 92 2.86 16.42 6.38
C LEU A 92 3.86 17.12 5.45
N HIS A 93 3.39 17.99 4.57
CA HIS A 93 4.25 18.73 3.64
C HIS A 93 4.81 20.03 4.23
N ILE A 94 4.51 20.34 5.47
CA ILE A 94 4.96 21.58 6.13
C ILE A 94 5.96 21.23 7.24
N PRO A 95 7.14 21.86 7.29
CA PRO A 95 7.61 22.95 6.41
C PRO A 95 8.11 22.49 5.04
N ASP A 96 8.49 21.21 4.90
CA ASP A 96 9.09 20.69 3.67
C ASP A 96 8.22 19.59 3.05
N PRO A 97 8.03 19.60 1.71
CA PRO A 97 7.19 18.60 1.07
C PRO A 97 7.80 17.19 1.09
N TRP A 98 6.93 16.20 1.23
CA TRP A 98 7.24 14.78 1.08
C TRP A 98 6.87 14.29 -0.33
N SER A 99 7.26 13.06 -0.66
CA SER A 99 6.69 12.35 -1.81
C SER A 99 5.16 12.39 -1.69
N GLU A 100 4.47 12.84 -2.74
CA GLU A 100 3.02 13.07 -2.68
C GLU A 100 2.26 11.80 -2.33
N ARG A 101 2.56 10.68 -3.01
CA ARG A 101 1.83 9.43 -2.78
C ARG A 101 2.13 8.83 -1.42
N ASP A 102 3.39 8.88 -0.98
CA ASP A 102 3.76 8.42 0.37
C ASP A 102 3.04 9.24 1.44
N ALA A 103 2.98 10.56 1.28
CA ALA A 103 2.25 11.43 2.18
C ALA A 103 0.75 11.11 2.21
N MET A 104 0.15 10.79 1.06
CA MET A 104 -1.26 10.41 0.97
C MET A 104 -1.54 9.10 1.69
N ILE A 105 -0.67 8.11 1.55
CA ILE A 105 -0.78 6.83 2.25
C ILE A 105 -0.61 7.02 3.75
N ALA A 106 0.41 7.78 4.17
CA ALA A 106 0.66 8.08 5.57
C ALA A 106 -0.54 8.82 6.20
N ALA A 107 -1.06 9.84 5.53
CA ALA A 107 -2.21 10.61 6.01
C ALA A 107 -3.45 9.73 6.19
N THR A 108 -3.69 8.83 5.25
CA THR A 108 -4.82 7.90 5.33
C THR A 108 -4.70 7.00 6.57
N ALA A 109 -3.51 6.46 6.82
CA ALA A 109 -3.26 5.64 8.00
C ALA A 109 -3.40 6.45 9.29
N MET A 110 -2.85 7.66 9.33
CA MET A 110 -2.90 8.53 10.51
C MET A 110 -4.33 8.94 10.86
N GLU A 111 -5.16 9.22 9.87
CA GLU A 111 -6.56 9.56 10.06
C GLU A 111 -7.31 8.45 10.81
N HIS A 112 -6.99 7.20 10.51
CA HIS A 112 -7.62 6.04 11.13
C HIS A 112 -6.83 5.49 12.33
N ARG A 113 -5.67 6.07 12.65
CA ARG A 113 -4.75 5.60 13.70
C ARG A 113 -4.25 4.17 13.43
N PHE A 114 -3.99 3.88 12.17
CA PHE A 114 -3.47 2.58 11.73
C PHE A 114 -1.96 2.67 11.53
N THR A 115 -1.31 1.51 11.54
CA THR A 115 0.13 1.38 11.27
C THR A 115 0.35 1.13 9.78
N VAL A 116 1.32 1.83 9.17
CA VAL A 116 1.74 1.57 7.79
C VAL A 116 2.74 0.42 7.79
N VAL A 117 2.49 -0.57 6.94
CA VAL A 117 3.38 -1.72 6.73
C VAL A 117 4.10 -1.50 5.41
N THR A 118 5.42 -1.34 5.46
CA THR A 118 6.22 -0.97 4.30
C THR A 118 7.65 -1.46 4.42
N ARG A 119 8.27 -1.75 3.27
CA ARG A 119 9.72 -1.98 3.21
C ARG A 119 10.49 -0.67 3.38
N ASN A 120 9.93 0.43 2.90
CA ASN A 120 10.61 1.73 2.80
C ASN A 120 10.31 2.60 4.02
N THR A 121 10.62 2.11 5.21
CA THR A 121 10.34 2.83 6.45
C THR A 121 11.01 4.21 6.50
N ALA A 122 12.18 4.36 5.87
CA ALA A 122 12.86 5.66 5.79
C ALA A 122 12.02 6.73 5.08
N ASP A 123 11.24 6.32 4.07
CA ASP A 123 10.39 7.24 3.31
C ASP A 123 9.20 7.76 4.13
N PHE A 124 8.87 7.10 5.24
CA PHE A 124 7.75 7.47 6.10
C PHE A 124 8.18 7.98 7.48
N ALA A 125 9.46 7.82 7.84
CA ALA A 125 9.93 8.04 9.21
C ALA A 125 9.64 9.45 9.73
N GLY A 126 9.73 10.48 8.89
CA GLY A 126 9.51 11.85 9.28
C GLY A 126 8.03 12.25 9.38
N THR A 127 7.10 11.39 8.98
CA THR A 127 5.67 11.70 9.02
C THR A 127 5.06 11.54 10.42
N GLY A 128 5.69 10.76 11.28
CA GLY A 128 5.16 10.42 12.60
C GLY A 128 4.17 9.27 12.61
N VAL A 129 3.84 8.67 11.45
CA VAL A 129 2.96 7.51 11.40
C VAL A 129 3.66 6.29 11.98
N ALA A 130 2.91 5.42 12.66
CA ALA A 130 3.44 4.14 13.15
C ALA A 130 3.83 3.25 11.97
N LEU A 131 4.97 2.56 12.05
CA LEU A 131 5.56 1.80 10.96
C LEU A 131 5.91 0.38 11.38
N VAL A 132 5.74 -0.56 10.44
CA VAL A 132 6.23 -1.94 10.54
C VAL A 132 6.93 -2.29 9.23
N ASN A 133 8.13 -2.87 9.32
CA ASN A 133 8.83 -3.44 8.17
C ASN A 133 8.70 -4.97 8.23
N PRO A 134 7.87 -5.59 7.37
CA PRO A 134 7.67 -7.04 7.42
C PRO A 134 8.85 -7.84 6.85
N TRP A 135 9.84 -7.18 6.24
CA TRP A 135 11.09 -7.83 5.82
C TRP A 135 12.06 -8.08 6.97
N GLY A 136 11.70 -7.68 8.20
CA GLY A 136 12.40 -8.06 9.41
C GLY A 136 13.61 -7.20 9.79
N ALA A 137 13.85 -6.12 9.11
CA ALA A 137 15.01 -5.30 9.43
C ALA A 137 14.67 -4.04 10.16
#